data_671977f0e7996d29c14c1f7008911dc7
#
_entry.id   671977f0e7996d29c14c1f7008911dc7
#
_cell.length_a   1.000
_cell.length_b   1.000
_cell.length_c   1.000
_cell.angle_alpha   90.00
_cell.angle_beta   90.00
_cell.angle_gamma   90.00
#
_symmetry.space_group_name_H-M   'P 1'
#
loop_
_entity.id
_entity.type
_entity.pdbx_description
1 polymer ?
#
loop_
_entity_poly.entity_id
_entity_poly.type
_entity_poly.pdbx_seq_one_letter_code
_entity_poly.pdbx_strand_id
1 'polypeptide(L)'
;MKKLRFKPRATFNADLKRLASLDQSIIDEVRAAIDLLLEQQQLPSEFEDHELNRRMSGYNEFHLRDTPKNKTPSETNDVLVVYTIDKDELVLIGIRVGSHDRLFPGQNRAKRYRKNDE
;
A
#
# COMPACT_ATOMS: atom_id res chain seq x y z
N MET A 1 21.75 -15.82 -0.98
CA MET A 1 21.07 -14.64 -1.48
C MET A 1 20.92 -13.60 -0.40
N LYS A 2 21.18 -12.34 -0.75
CA LYS A 2 21.05 -11.27 0.22
C LYS A 2 19.59 -10.89 0.40
N LYS A 3 19.14 -10.82 1.64
CA LYS A 3 17.78 -10.41 1.96
C LYS A 3 17.70 -8.89 2.02
N LEU A 4 16.54 -8.38 1.63
CA LEU A 4 16.25 -6.97 1.80
C LEU A 4 16.03 -6.67 3.29
N ARG A 5 16.43 -5.47 3.70
CA ARG A 5 16.12 -4.97 5.04
C ARG A 5 14.93 -4.04 4.94
N PHE A 6 14.10 -4.00 5.96
CA PHE A 6 12.94 -3.11 5.97
C PHE A 6 13.27 -1.82 6.71
N LYS A 7 12.97 -0.69 6.05
CA LYS A 7 13.17 0.63 6.64
C LYS A 7 11.93 1.48 6.39
N PRO A 8 11.05 1.63 7.40
CA PRO A 8 9.86 2.47 7.23
C PRO A 8 10.22 3.95 7.35
N ARG A 9 9.55 4.77 6.54
CA ARG A 9 9.61 6.22 6.73
C ARG A 9 8.67 6.64 7.86
N ALA A 10 8.89 7.85 8.37
CA ALA A 10 8.04 8.39 9.44
C ALA A 10 6.57 8.42 9.03
N THR A 11 6.27 8.73 7.76
CA THR A 11 4.91 8.73 7.23
C THR A 11 4.27 7.35 7.29
N PHE A 12 5.04 6.30 6.98
CA PHE A 12 4.57 4.92 7.07
C PHE A 12 4.22 4.56 8.51
N ASN A 13 5.10 4.88 9.44
CA ASN A 13 4.88 4.59 10.86
C ASN A 13 3.67 5.35 11.42
N ALA A 14 3.50 6.60 11.01
CA ALA A 14 2.34 7.39 11.44
C ALA A 14 1.04 6.79 10.91
N ASP A 15 1.03 6.35 9.65
CA ASP A 15 -0.13 5.69 9.06
C ASP A 15 -0.48 4.41 9.84
N LEU A 16 0.53 3.58 10.15
CA LEU A 16 0.29 2.35 10.90
C LEU A 16 -0.30 2.62 12.28
N LYS A 17 0.24 3.60 12.98
CA LYS A 17 -0.24 3.97 14.31
C LYS A 17 -1.72 4.36 14.26
N ARG A 18 -2.10 5.14 13.25
CA ARG A 18 -3.49 5.56 13.07
C ARG A 18 -4.39 4.37 12.74
N LEU A 19 -3.96 3.51 11.81
CA LEU A 19 -4.74 2.34 11.43
C LEU A 19 -4.89 1.34 12.56
N ALA A 20 -3.85 1.19 13.40
CA ALA A 20 -3.92 0.31 14.56
C ALA A 20 -5.03 0.71 15.52
N SER A 21 -5.30 2.02 15.65
CA SER A 21 -6.38 2.50 16.49
C SER A 21 -7.77 2.17 15.93
N LEU A 22 -7.85 1.92 14.63
CA LEU A 22 -9.10 1.57 13.97
C LEU A 22 -9.29 0.05 13.90
N ASP A 23 -8.22 -0.68 13.56
CA ASP A 23 -8.28 -2.13 13.39
C ASP A 23 -6.86 -2.69 13.52
N GLN A 24 -6.56 -3.28 14.66
CA GLN A 24 -5.22 -3.82 14.94
C GLN A 24 -4.80 -4.91 13.98
N SER A 25 -5.76 -5.67 13.43
CA SER A 25 -5.43 -6.75 12.51
C SER A 25 -4.77 -6.25 11.22
N ILE A 26 -4.98 -4.99 10.84
CA ILE A 26 -4.31 -4.40 9.68
C ILE A 26 -2.80 -4.44 9.88
N ILE A 27 -2.33 -4.18 11.09
CA ILE A 27 -0.89 -4.17 11.40
C ILE A 27 -0.29 -5.55 11.17
N ASP A 28 -0.98 -6.60 11.62
CA ASP A 28 -0.52 -7.97 11.43
C ASP A 28 -0.46 -8.33 9.95
N GLU A 29 -1.47 -7.90 9.17
CA GLU A 29 -1.51 -8.14 7.73
C GLU A 29 -0.40 -7.40 6.99
N VAL A 30 -0.15 -6.14 7.36
CA VAL A 30 0.94 -5.36 6.77
C VAL A 30 2.28 -6.06 7.04
N ARG A 31 2.50 -6.46 8.28
CA ARG A 31 3.74 -7.12 8.68
C ARG A 31 3.95 -8.42 7.89
N ALA A 32 2.91 -9.23 7.77
CA ALA A 32 2.99 -10.49 7.02
C ALA A 32 3.34 -10.24 5.54
N ALA A 33 2.72 -9.23 4.92
CA ALA A 33 2.99 -8.90 3.52
C ALA A 33 4.42 -8.37 3.34
N ILE A 34 4.88 -7.51 4.25
CA ILE A 34 6.26 -7.01 4.21
C ILE A 34 7.25 -8.17 4.34
N ASP A 35 6.99 -9.10 5.26
CA ASP A 35 7.86 -10.27 5.44
C ASP A 35 7.95 -11.10 4.16
N LEU A 36 6.83 -11.28 3.45
CA LEU A 36 6.84 -11.98 2.16
C LEU A 36 7.73 -11.27 1.14
N LEU A 37 7.59 -9.94 1.06
CA LEU A 37 8.42 -9.14 0.14
C LEU A 37 9.90 -9.25 0.49
N LEU A 38 10.23 -9.21 1.78
CA LEU A 38 11.63 -9.30 2.22
C LEU A 38 12.25 -10.64 1.89
N GLU A 39 11.47 -11.73 2.00
CA GLU A 39 11.99 -13.06 1.73
C GLU A 39 11.97 -13.42 0.27
N GLN A 40 10.87 -13.19 -0.42
CA GLN A 40 10.67 -13.66 -1.80
C GLN A 40 10.80 -12.54 -2.83
N GLN A 41 10.84 -11.30 -2.38
CA GLN A 41 10.88 -10.11 -3.25
C GLN A 41 9.69 -10.03 -4.21
N GLN A 42 8.64 -10.75 -3.89
CA GLN A 42 7.48 -10.88 -4.75
C GLN A 42 6.27 -11.27 -3.91
N LEU A 43 5.11 -10.73 -4.25
CA LEU A 43 3.85 -11.04 -3.58
C LEU A 43 2.96 -11.91 -4.49
N PRO A 44 2.07 -12.72 -3.91
CA PRO A 44 1.03 -13.39 -4.71
C PRO A 44 0.22 -12.39 -5.53
N SER A 45 -0.29 -12.84 -6.68
CA SER A 45 -1.01 -11.98 -7.63
C SER A 45 -2.23 -11.29 -7.02
N GLU A 46 -2.82 -11.86 -5.99
CA GLU A 46 -3.99 -11.29 -5.33
C GLU A 46 -3.71 -9.94 -4.67
N PHE A 47 -2.44 -9.65 -4.37
CA PHE A 47 -2.06 -8.34 -3.81
C PHE A 47 -1.97 -7.26 -4.88
N GLU A 48 -2.02 -7.60 -6.15
CA GLU A 48 -1.97 -6.65 -7.26
C GLU A 48 -0.78 -5.68 -7.15
N ASP A 49 0.40 -6.22 -6.80
CA ASP A 49 1.61 -5.45 -6.65
C ASP A 49 2.06 -4.90 -8.01
N HIS A 50 2.22 -3.58 -8.09
CA HIS A 50 2.60 -2.95 -9.35
C HIS A 50 3.28 -1.60 -9.12
N GLU A 51 4.03 -1.16 -10.12
CA GLU A 51 4.68 0.14 -10.08
C GLU A 51 3.67 1.25 -10.36
N LEU A 52 3.81 2.36 -9.64
CA LEU A 52 2.98 3.52 -9.84
C LEU A 52 3.50 4.36 -11.01
N ASN A 53 2.60 5.15 -11.62
CA ASN A 53 2.90 5.95 -12.79
C ASN A 53 3.09 7.43 -12.44
N ARG A 54 3.63 8.19 -13.41
CA ARG A 54 3.74 9.64 -13.36
C ARG A 54 4.60 10.10 -12.18
N ARG A 55 4.06 10.96 -11.31
CA ARG A 55 4.81 11.54 -10.19
C ARG A 55 5.31 10.51 -9.19
N MET A 56 4.64 9.36 -9.14
CA MET A 56 5.01 8.28 -8.24
C MET A 56 5.82 7.20 -8.94
N SER A 57 6.33 7.48 -10.14
CA SER A 57 7.21 6.56 -10.84
C SER A 57 8.41 6.21 -9.95
N GLY A 58 8.75 4.93 -9.88
CA GLY A 58 9.80 4.44 -9.00
C GLY A 58 9.27 3.93 -7.66
N TYR A 59 8.00 4.15 -7.38
CA TYR A 59 7.33 3.59 -6.21
C TYR A 59 6.40 2.47 -6.65
N ASN A 60 6.13 1.54 -5.75
CA ASN A 60 5.21 0.44 -5.97
C ASN A 60 4.08 0.51 -4.95
N GLU A 61 2.96 -0.07 -5.31
CA GLU A 61 1.87 -0.24 -4.34
C GLU A 61 1.35 -1.67 -4.43
N PHE A 62 0.85 -2.18 -3.31
CA PHE A 62 0.09 -3.42 -3.33
C PHE A 62 -1.18 -3.25 -2.52
N HIS A 63 -2.17 -4.09 -2.82
CA HIS A 63 -3.48 -4.06 -2.16
C HIS A 63 -3.49 -5.06 -1.02
N LEU A 64 -3.54 -4.55 0.21
CA LEU A 64 -3.65 -5.39 1.39
C LEU A 64 -5.10 -5.81 1.59
N ARG A 65 -6.02 -4.88 1.38
CA ARG A 65 -7.45 -5.12 1.44
C ARG A 65 -8.14 -4.35 0.32
N ASP A 66 -9.08 -5.01 -0.36
CA ASP A 66 -9.92 -4.39 -1.37
C ASP A 66 -11.35 -4.32 -0.83
N THR A 67 -11.99 -3.17 -1.01
CA THR A 67 -13.37 -3.00 -0.58
C THR A 67 -14.25 -4.07 -1.21
N PRO A 68 -15.00 -4.84 -0.41
CA PRO A 68 -15.90 -5.84 -0.96
C PRO A 68 -16.97 -5.23 -1.85
N LYS A 69 -17.46 -6.00 -2.81
CA LYS A 69 -18.58 -5.58 -3.64
C LYS A 69 -19.77 -5.24 -2.74
N ASN A 70 -20.53 -4.22 -3.12
CA ASN A 70 -21.72 -3.76 -2.39
C ASN A 70 -21.40 -3.11 -1.05
N LYS A 71 -20.12 -2.78 -0.80
CA LYS A 71 -19.71 -2.03 0.39
C LYS A 71 -19.14 -0.69 -0.01
N THR A 72 -19.31 0.29 0.86
CA THR A 72 -18.68 1.60 0.67
C THR A 72 -17.23 1.54 1.13
N PRO A 73 -16.29 2.08 0.36
CA PRO A 73 -14.88 2.12 0.78
C PRO A 73 -14.72 2.83 2.12
N SER A 74 -13.88 2.24 2.97
CA SER A 74 -13.55 2.80 4.28
C SER A 74 -12.06 2.61 4.54
N GLU A 75 -11.56 3.23 5.61
CA GLU A 75 -10.15 3.11 5.95
C GLU A 75 -9.75 1.70 6.38
N THR A 76 -10.70 0.87 6.76
CA THR A 76 -10.40 -0.50 7.20
C THR A 76 -10.68 -1.56 6.15
N ASN A 77 -11.48 -1.27 5.14
CA ASN A 77 -11.76 -2.24 4.08
C ASN A 77 -11.04 -1.93 2.76
N ASP A 78 -10.34 -0.82 2.70
CA ASP A 78 -9.56 -0.38 1.53
C ASP A 78 -8.19 0.03 2.03
N VAL A 79 -7.20 -0.86 1.91
CA VAL A 79 -5.87 -0.60 2.45
C VAL A 79 -4.82 -0.90 1.40
N LEU A 80 -4.07 0.14 1.05
CA LEU A 80 -2.93 0.05 0.13
C LEU A 80 -1.64 0.25 0.90
N VAL A 81 -0.57 -0.37 0.43
CA VAL A 81 0.77 -0.13 0.95
C VAL A 81 1.63 0.39 -0.19
N VAL A 82 2.25 1.54 0.02
CA VAL A 82 3.17 2.16 -0.95
C VAL A 82 4.59 1.97 -0.44
N TYR A 83 5.47 1.46 -1.31
CA TYR A 83 6.85 1.18 -0.94
C TYR A 83 7.76 1.41 -2.15
N THR A 84 9.06 1.41 -1.88
CA THR A 84 10.05 1.37 -2.94
C THR A 84 11.21 0.50 -2.48
N ILE A 85 12.02 0.03 -3.41
CA ILE A 85 13.20 -0.78 -3.09
C ILE A 85 14.44 -0.04 -3.56
N ASP A 86 15.36 0.17 -2.63
CA ASP A 86 16.69 0.66 -2.95
C ASP A 86 17.55 -0.56 -3.24
N LYS A 87 17.82 -0.79 -4.52
CA LYS A 87 18.55 -1.99 -4.94
C LYS A 87 20.03 -1.95 -4.57
N ASP A 88 20.59 -0.77 -4.46
CA ASP A 88 21.99 -0.60 -4.11
C ASP A 88 22.23 -0.95 -2.64
N GLU A 89 21.34 -0.46 -1.78
CA GLU A 89 21.43 -0.70 -0.34
C GLU A 89 20.70 -1.96 0.11
N LEU A 90 19.94 -2.58 -0.78
CA LEU A 90 19.08 -3.73 -0.49
C LEU A 90 18.12 -3.44 0.66
N VAL A 91 17.40 -2.33 0.51
CA VAL A 91 16.44 -1.86 1.51
C VAL A 91 15.07 -1.71 0.89
N LEU A 92 14.06 -2.29 1.54
CA LEU A 92 12.66 -2.04 1.20
C LEU A 92 12.19 -0.89 2.09
N ILE A 93 11.80 0.21 1.46
CA ILE A 93 11.41 1.43 2.16
C ILE A 93 9.89 1.53 2.17
N GLY A 94 9.29 1.50 3.34
CA GLY A 94 7.85 1.71 3.50
C GLY A 94 7.55 3.20 3.46
N ILE A 95 6.64 3.61 2.58
CA ILE A 95 6.33 5.03 2.33
C ILE A 95 5.02 5.42 2.98
N ARG A 96 3.91 4.78 2.63
CA ARG A 96 2.57 5.10 3.13
C ARG A 96 1.71 3.84 3.25
N VAL A 97 0.73 3.90 4.14
CA VAL A 97 -0.30 2.86 4.26
C VAL A 97 -1.64 3.55 4.46
N GLY A 98 -2.66 3.16 3.68
CA GLY A 98 -3.98 3.72 3.87
C GLY A 98 -4.91 3.45 2.71
N SER A 99 -6.10 4.03 2.76
CA SER A 99 -7.11 3.88 1.72
C SER A 99 -6.73 4.66 0.47
N HIS A 100 -7.37 4.32 -0.66
CA HIS A 100 -7.22 5.12 -1.89
C HIS A 100 -7.54 6.58 -1.65
N ASP A 101 -8.64 6.85 -0.96
CA ASP A 101 -9.05 8.23 -0.70
C ASP A 101 -8.03 9.00 0.13
N ARG A 102 -7.38 8.32 1.06
CA ARG A 102 -6.42 8.98 1.93
C ARG A 102 -5.07 9.20 1.25
N LEU A 103 -4.60 8.21 0.50
CA LEU A 103 -3.29 8.30 -0.15
C LEU A 103 -3.35 9.06 -1.48
N PHE A 104 -4.45 8.95 -2.20
CA PHE A 104 -4.61 9.54 -3.54
C PHE A 104 -5.98 10.22 -3.68
N PRO A 105 -6.27 11.23 -2.87
CA PRO A 105 -7.64 11.80 -2.83
C PRO A 105 -8.14 12.36 -4.15
N GLY A 106 -7.28 12.96 -4.95
CA GLY A 106 -7.68 13.50 -6.25
C GLY A 106 -7.96 12.44 -7.30
N GLN A 107 -7.29 11.30 -7.18
CA GLN A 107 -7.35 10.24 -8.16
C GLN A 107 -8.72 9.56 -8.21
N ASN A 108 -9.28 9.26 -7.04
CA ASN A 108 -10.58 8.61 -6.97
C ASN A 108 -11.69 9.52 -7.48
N ARG A 109 -11.60 10.80 -7.20
CA ARG A 109 -12.57 11.78 -7.72
C ARG A 109 -12.52 11.84 -9.23
N ALA A 110 -11.32 11.86 -9.80
CA ALA A 110 -11.15 11.90 -11.24
C ALA A 110 -11.79 10.68 -11.91
N LYS A 111 -11.62 9.51 -11.32
CA LYS A 111 -12.23 8.29 -11.84
C LYS A 111 -13.76 8.34 -11.81
N ARG A 112 -14.33 8.87 -10.75
CA ARG A 112 -15.78 9.02 -10.64
C ARG A 112 -16.33 9.97 -11.70
N TYR A 113 -15.65 11.07 -11.93
CA TYR A 113 -16.06 12.02 -12.95
C TYR A 113 -16.03 11.40 -14.34
N ARG A 114 -14.98 10.66 -14.65
CA ARG A 114 -14.89 10.00 -15.96
C ARG A 114 -16.03 9.04 -16.20
N LYS A 115 -16.43 8.30 -15.19
CA LYS A 115 -17.55 7.37 -15.30
C LYS A 115 -18.87 8.09 -15.51
N ASN A 116 -19.02 9.24 -14.90
CA ASN A 116 -20.23 10.03 -15.01
C ASN A 116 -20.36 10.75 -16.35
N ASP A 117 -19.24 11.04 -16.99
CA ASP A 117 -19.22 11.74 -18.27
C ASP A 117 -19.47 10.80 -19.46
N GLU A 118 -19.38 9.53 -19.22
CA GLU A 118 -19.68 8.52 -20.21
C GLU A 118 -21.15 8.09 -20.13
#